data_f72f45e9d15eef428c4a3f550e8081a3
#
_entry.id   f72f45e9d15eef428c4a3f550e8081a3
#
_cell.length_a   1.000
_cell.length_b   1.000
_cell.length_c   1.000
_cell.angle_alpha   90.00
_cell.angle_beta   90.00
_cell.angle_gamma   90.00
#
_symmetry.space_group_name_H-M   'P 1'
#
loop_
_entity.id
_entity.type
_entity.pdbx_description
1 polymer ?
#
loop_
_entity_poly.entity_id
_entity_poly.type
_entity_poly.pdbx_seq_one_letter_code
_entity_poly.pdbx_strand_id
1 'polypeptide(L)'
;MDEEQRREQARVNRVDEEIAHQIDATEEAVAAAHKETRAVEKNYSENASINRYEVDDIAESRSELEQQRRLVSQAAENETILQHQLQTLKNLQGSPYFGRIDILDPGEKKPESLYIGTASLMNDDKTDFLVYDWRAPISGVYYNGNLGPVKYTTPAGVQSTELVKKRQFTIKNGQITNMFDTNDTVGDELLQAALGEQNDQYMHNIVATIQQEQNDIIRDIKSDLLLVQGVAGSGKTSAILQRIAYLLYHSRAELNADQIVLFSPNNLFSHYISEVLPSLGERNMRQATLAGFLRRRFGGLKVGTLF
;
A
#
# COMPACT_ATOMS: atom_id res chain seq x y z
N MET A 1 -27.51 2.59 -19.40
CA MET A 1 -26.97 1.64 -18.40
C MET A 1 -27.77 0.36 -18.48
N ASP A 2 -27.12 -0.77 -18.67
CA ASP A 2 -27.74 -2.07 -18.56
C ASP A 2 -28.02 -2.44 -17.09
N GLU A 3 -28.67 -3.58 -16.84
CA GLU A 3 -29.04 -4.00 -15.49
C GLU A 3 -27.80 -4.35 -14.66
N GLU A 4 -26.78 -4.91 -15.28
CA GLU A 4 -25.53 -5.28 -14.62
C GLU A 4 -24.73 -4.04 -14.20
N GLN A 5 -24.64 -3.04 -15.06
CA GLN A 5 -24.00 -1.75 -14.76
C GLN A 5 -24.73 -1.00 -13.63
N ARG A 6 -26.06 -1.10 -13.54
CA ARG A 6 -26.82 -0.52 -12.42
C ARG A 6 -26.50 -1.22 -11.10
N ARG A 7 -26.36 -2.55 -11.11
CA ARG A 7 -25.99 -3.34 -9.91
C ARG A 7 -24.59 -2.97 -9.42
N GLU A 8 -23.63 -2.86 -10.34
CA GLU A 8 -22.26 -2.46 -10.00
C GLU A 8 -22.21 -1.03 -9.49
N GLN A 9 -22.93 -0.10 -10.10
CA GLN A 9 -23.01 1.28 -9.62
C GLN A 9 -23.65 1.36 -8.23
N ALA A 10 -24.68 0.59 -7.96
CA ALA A 10 -25.28 0.51 -6.63
C ALA A 10 -24.31 -0.05 -5.59
N ARG A 11 -23.40 -0.94 -6.01
CA ARG A 11 -22.33 -1.42 -5.13
C ARG A 11 -21.30 -0.34 -4.85
N VAL A 12 -20.84 0.40 -5.88
CA VAL A 12 -19.92 1.53 -5.69
C VAL A 12 -20.48 2.50 -4.67
N ASN A 13 -21.75 2.88 -4.82
CA ASN A 13 -22.41 3.83 -3.93
C ASN A 13 -22.39 3.34 -2.47
N ARG A 14 -22.74 2.05 -2.25
CA ARG A 14 -22.72 1.46 -0.89
C ARG A 14 -21.32 1.41 -0.28
N VAL A 15 -20.31 1.10 -1.09
CA VAL A 15 -18.93 1.06 -0.62
C VAL A 15 -18.41 2.47 -0.32
N ASP A 16 -18.77 3.47 -1.12
CA ASP A 16 -18.43 4.86 -0.87
C ASP A 16 -19.14 5.42 0.38
N GLU A 17 -20.40 5.03 0.63
CA GLU A 17 -21.12 5.37 1.87
C GLU A 17 -20.42 4.78 3.10
N GLU A 18 -19.98 3.51 3.02
CA GLU A 18 -19.22 2.87 4.08
C GLU A 18 -17.86 3.54 4.32
N ILE A 19 -17.15 3.90 3.24
CA ILE A 19 -15.90 4.66 3.34
C ILE A 19 -16.12 6.01 4.03
N ALA A 20 -17.17 6.73 3.64
CA ALA A 20 -17.48 8.03 4.25
C ALA A 20 -17.75 7.89 5.75
N HIS A 21 -18.53 6.88 6.16
CA HIS A 21 -18.79 6.60 7.57
C HIS A 21 -17.50 6.27 8.34
N GLN A 22 -16.62 5.43 7.76
CA GLN A 22 -15.33 5.09 8.37
C GLN A 22 -14.37 6.29 8.42
N ILE A 23 -14.42 7.20 7.44
CA ILE A 23 -13.65 8.45 7.46
C ILE A 23 -14.06 9.30 8.67
N ASP A 24 -15.36 9.55 8.83
CA ASP A 24 -15.88 10.37 9.95
C ASP A 24 -15.44 9.79 11.30
N ALA A 25 -15.63 8.49 11.51
CA ALA A 25 -15.22 7.81 12.74
C ALA A 25 -13.68 7.86 12.96
N THR A 26 -12.90 7.73 11.88
CA THR A 26 -11.43 7.77 11.98
C THR A 26 -10.93 9.20 12.21
N GLU A 27 -11.58 10.23 11.67
CA GLU A 27 -11.25 11.64 11.93
C GLU A 27 -11.45 11.98 13.42
N GLU A 28 -12.54 11.52 14.02
CA GLU A 28 -12.77 11.66 15.46
C GLU A 28 -11.68 10.94 16.28
N ALA A 29 -11.31 9.71 15.88
CA ALA A 29 -10.26 8.96 16.55
C ALA A 29 -8.88 9.63 16.43
N VAL A 30 -8.53 10.19 15.26
CA VAL A 30 -7.31 10.97 15.05
C VAL A 30 -7.28 12.21 15.94
N ALA A 31 -8.40 12.94 16.03
CA ALA A 31 -8.48 14.13 16.87
C ALA A 31 -8.31 13.78 18.36
N ALA A 32 -8.89 12.66 18.82
CA ALA A 32 -8.74 12.16 20.17
C ALA A 32 -7.28 11.74 20.45
N ALA A 33 -6.66 10.96 19.56
CA ALA A 33 -5.27 10.52 19.67
C ALA A 33 -4.29 11.71 19.68
N HIS A 34 -4.52 12.73 18.84
CA HIS A 34 -3.71 13.95 18.83
C HIS A 34 -3.78 14.70 20.18
N LYS A 35 -4.97 14.79 20.77
CA LYS A 35 -5.15 15.40 22.09
C LYS A 35 -4.43 14.60 23.18
N GLU A 36 -4.48 13.27 23.12
CA GLU A 36 -3.79 12.37 24.04
C GLU A 36 -2.27 12.53 23.92
N THR A 37 -1.72 12.50 22.70
CA THR A 37 -0.29 12.68 22.42
C THR A 37 0.21 13.99 23.03
N ARG A 38 -0.49 15.10 22.79
CA ARG A 38 -0.13 16.40 23.40
C ARG A 38 -0.20 16.41 24.90
N ALA A 39 -1.18 15.73 25.51
CA ALA A 39 -1.30 15.66 26.97
C ALA A 39 -0.14 14.87 27.58
N VAL A 40 0.25 13.76 26.97
CA VAL A 40 1.38 12.91 27.41
C VAL A 40 2.71 13.65 27.21
N GLU A 41 2.92 14.31 26.06
CA GLU A 41 4.11 15.13 25.81
C GLU A 41 4.26 16.29 26.82
N LYS A 42 3.15 16.97 27.13
CA LYS A 42 3.14 18.03 28.12
C LYS A 42 3.51 17.51 29.51
N ASN A 43 2.90 16.40 29.92
CA ASN A 43 3.18 15.75 31.21
C ASN A 43 4.65 15.33 31.27
N TYR A 44 5.20 14.73 30.18
CA TYR A 44 6.61 14.40 30.09
C TYR A 44 7.52 15.64 30.24
N SER A 45 7.20 16.76 29.56
CA SER A 45 8.01 17.98 29.61
C SER A 45 7.99 18.65 30.99
N GLU A 46 6.86 18.59 31.70
CA GLU A 46 6.70 19.17 33.03
C GLU A 46 7.35 18.32 34.13
N ASN A 47 7.38 16.99 33.98
CA ASN A 47 7.88 16.05 34.99
C ASN A 47 9.24 15.44 34.65
N ALA A 48 9.87 15.79 33.55
CA ALA A 48 11.17 15.26 33.13
C ALA A 48 12.35 15.87 33.94
N SER A 49 12.27 15.79 35.28
CA SER A 49 13.37 16.22 36.16
C SER A 49 13.98 15.01 36.85
N ILE A 50 15.31 14.91 36.79
CA ILE A 50 16.06 13.86 37.52
C ILE A 50 16.45 14.44 38.87
N ASN A 51 15.96 13.83 39.95
CA ASN A 51 16.49 14.10 41.28
C ASN A 51 17.92 13.53 41.39
N ARG A 52 18.89 14.39 41.76
CA ARG A 52 20.33 14.03 41.78
C ARG A 52 20.90 13.94 43.19
N TYR A 53 20.06 14.00 44.22
CA TYR A 53 20.55 14.10 45.59
C TYR A 53 20.88 12.75 46.24
N GLU A 54 20.22 11.65 45.86
CA GLU A 54 20.51 10.31 46.36
C GLU A 54 20.58 9.28 45.21
N VAL A 55 21.41 8.22 45.41
CA VAL A 55 21.68 7.22 44.33
C VAL A 55 20.43 6.40 44.01
N ASP A 56 19.64 6.08 45.03
CA ASP A 56 18.37 5.33 44.86
C ASP A 56 17.33 6.18 44.13
N ASP A 57 17.23 7.47 44.43
CA ASP A 57 16.36 8.44 43.74
C ASP A 57 16.73 8.59 42.26
N ILE A 58 18.00 8.46 41.89
CA ILE A 58 18.45 8.53 40.52
C ILE A 58 17.96 7.33 39.71
N ALA A 59 17.97 6.13 40.30
CA ALA A 59 17.53 4.91 39.63
C ALA A 59 16.00 4.93 39.43
N GLU A 60 15.26 5.36 40.42
CA GLU A 60 13.79 5.49 40.35
C GLU A 60 13.38 6.56 39.35
N SER A 61 13.97 7.76 39.40
CA SER A 61 13.73 8.84 38.45
C SER A 61 14.06 8.45 37.00
N ARG A 62 15.10 7.62 36.77
CA ARG A 62 15.39 7.09 35.43
C ARG A 62 14.33 6.12 34.95
N SER A 63 13.86 5.23 35.82
CA SER A 63 12.81 4.28 35.48
C SER A 63 11.50 4.99 35.12
N GLU A 64 11.11 5.99 35.88
CA GLU A 64 9.95 6.83 35.62
C GLU A 64 10.08 7.58 34.28
N LEU A 65 11.25 8.16 34.01
CA LEU A 65 11.52 8.87 32.77
C LEU A 65 11.43 7.94 31.54
N GLU A 66 11.97 6.72 31.65
CA GLU A 66 11.86 5.72 30.60
C GLU A 66 10.41 5.26 30.37
N GLN A 67 9.64 5.09 31.43
CA GLN A 67 8.22 4.76 31.34
C GLN A 67 7.45 5.89 30.64
N GLN A 68 7.68 7.13 31.01
CA GLN A 68 7.03 8.28 30.36
C GLN A 68 7.43 8.40 28.89
N ARG A 69 8.70 8.16 28.52
CA ARG A 69 9.12 8.12 27.13
C ARG A 69 8.41 7.05 26.33
N ARG A 70 8.18 5.87 26.92
CA ARG A 70 7.41 4.81 26.26
C ARG A 70 5.97 5.23 26.01
N LEU A 71 5.33 5.90 26.97
CA LEU A 71 3.95 6.41 26.81
C LEU A 71 3.88 7.44 25.68
N VAL A 72 4.83 8.39 25.61
CA VAL A 72 4.90 9.36 24.51
C VAL A 72 5.06 8.64 23.17
N SER A 73 5.98 7.66 23.08
CA SER A 73 6.20 6.89 21.84
C SER A 73 4.94 6.13 21.42
N GLN A 74 4.26 5.46 22.37
CA GLN A 74 3.02 4.72 22.09
C GLN A 74 1.89 5.63 21.60
N ALA A 75 1.70 6.80 22.25
CA ALA A 75 0.68 7.76 21.83
C ALA A 75 0.95 8.29 20.42
N ALA A 76 2.21 8.65 20.13
CA ALA A 76 2.62 9.12 18.79
C ALA A 76 2.50 8.04 17.72
N GLU A 77 2.83 6.80 18.05
CA GLU A 77 2.64 5.66 17.13
C GLU A 77 1.17 5.41 16.83
N ASN A 78 0.30 5.44 17.85
CA ASN A 78 -1.14 5.28 17.68
C ASN A 78 -1.73 6.38 16.80
N GLU A 79 -1.38 7.64 17.05
CA GLU A 79 -1.79 8.78 16.21
C GLU A 79 -1.32 8.59 14.76
N THR A 80 -0.09 8.15 14.55
CA THR A 80 0.47 7.90 13.21
C THR A 80 -0.29 6.79 12.48
N ILE A 81 -0.64 5.70 13.17
CA ILE A 81 -1.42 4.59 12.60
C ILE A 81 -2.81 5.07 12.15
N LEU A 82 -3.50 5.85 13.01
CA LEU A 82 -4.82 6.38 12.69
C LEU A 82 -4.77 7.38 11.53
N GLN A 83 -3.77 8.26 11.49
CA GLN A 83 -3.57 9.18 10.36
C GLN A 83 -3.34 8.43 9.05
N HIS A 84 -2.55 7.35 9.07
CA HIS A 84 -2.33 6.52 7.89
C HIS A 84 -3.61 5.80 7.46
N GLN A 85 -4.40 5.30 8.40
CA GLN A 85 -5.70 4.68 8.11
C GLN A 85 -6.65 5.70 7.47
N LEU A 86 -6.74 6.90 8.02
CA LEU A 86 -7.55 8.00 7.47
C LEU A 86 -7.13 8.34 6.03
N GLN A 87 -5.82 8.46 5.79
CA GLN A 87 -5.32 8.74 4.45
C GLN A 87 -5.66 7.63 3.46
N THR A 88 -5.56 6.36 3.88
CA THR A 88 -5.94 5.20 3.06
C THR A 88 -7.42 5.25 2.69
N LEU A 89 -8.32 5.53 3.65
CA LEU A 89 -9.75 5.67 3.38
C LEU A 89 -10.05 6.82 2.42
N LYS A 90 -9.41 7.98 2.60
CA LYS A 90 -9.53 9.13 1.68
C LYS A 90 -9.05 8.81 0.28
N ASN A 91 -8.01 7.98 0.13
CA ASN A 91 -7.52 7.55 -1.17
C ASN A 91 -8.48 6.57 -1.87
N LEU A 92 -9.26 5.78 -1.12
CA LEU A 92 -10.27 4.87 -1.68
C LEU A 92 -11.57 5.59 -2.04
N GLN A 93 -11.86 6.73 -1.42
CA GLN A 93 -13.10 7.48 -1.63
C GLN A 93 -13.25 7.89 -3.09
N GLY A 94 -14.42 7.61 -3.66
CA GLY A 94 -14.78 7.94 -5.05
C GLY A 94 -14.16 7.01 -6.10
N SER A 95 -13.23 6.10 -5.71
CA SER A 95 -12.68 5.05 -6.58
C SER A 95 -12.21 3.85 -5.74
N PRO A 96 -13.14 3.12 -5.10
CA PRO A 96 -12.78 2.12 -4.10
C PRO A 96 -12.09 0.88 -4.67
N TYR A 97 -12.36 0.53 -5.93
CA TYR A 97 -11.77 -0.62 -6.60
C TYR A 97 -11.69 -0.40 -8.12
N PHE A 98 -10.84 -1.17 -8.77
CA PHE A 98 -10.62 -1.14 -10.21
C PHE A 98 -10.86 -2.48 -10.88
N GLY A 99 -10.94 -3.57 -10.11
CA GLY A 99 -11.10 -4.92 -10.62
C GLY A 99 -12.10 -5.76 -9.83
N ARG A 100 -12.67 -6.75 -10.49
CA ARG A 100 -13.46 -7.82 -9.88
C ARG A 100 -13.07 -9.14 -10.50
N ILE A 101 -12.92 -10.15 -9.67
CA ILE A 101 -12.86 -11.55 -10.10
C ILE A 101 -14.01 -12.32 -9.47
N ASP A 102 -14.61 -13.22 -10.25
CA ASP A 102 -15.53 -14.19 -9.72
C ASP A 102 -14.83 -15.54 -9.69
N ILE A 103 -14.70 -16.11 -8.51
CA ILE A 103 -14.02 -17.38 -8.28
C ILE A 103 -15.01 -18.43 -7.80
N LEU A 104 -14.78 -19.67 -8.19
CA LEU A 104 -15.56 -20.83 -7.74
C LEU A 104 -14.63 -21.83 -7.05
N ASP A 105 -14.71 -21.89 -5.75
CA ASP A 105 -13.89 -22.79 -4.96
C ASP A 105 -14.40 -24.25 -5.06
N PRO A 106 -13.52 -25.25 -4.92
CA PRO A 106 -13.90 -26.65 -5.00
C PRO A 106 -14.96 -27.01 -3.96
N GLY A 107 -16.11 -27.46 -4.45
CA GLY A 107 -17.26 -27.86 -3.62
C GLY A 107 -18.33 -26.79 -3.46
N GLU A 108 -18.06 -25.57 -3.86
CA GLU A 108 -19.07 -24.50 -3.86
C GLU A 108 -19.96 -24.56 -5.10
N LYS A 109 -21.20 -24.08 -4.95
CA LYS A 109 -22.22 -24.11 -6.03
C LYS A 109 -22.35 -22.76 -6.75
N LYS A 110 -21.84 -21.70 -6.15
CA LYS A 110 -21.97 -20.35 -6.69
C LYS A 110 -20.61 -19.66 -6.61
N PRO A 111 -20.26 -18.91 -7.65
CA PRO A 111 -19.04 -18.12 -7.60
C PRO A 111 -19.14 -16.99 -6.55
N GLU A 112 -18.04 -16.72 -5.89
CA GLU A 112 -17.83 -15.57 -5.03
C GLU A 112 -17.23 -14.43 -5.84
N SER A 113 -17.71 -13.21 -5.61
CA SER A 113 -17.21 -12.00 -6.27
C SER A 113 -16.26 -11.22 -5.35
N LEU A 114 -15.00 -11.13 -5.73
CA LEU A 114 -13.95 -10.42 -5.01
C LEU A 114 -13.59 -9.12 -5.76
N TYR A 115 -13.65 -8.00 -5.06
CA TYR A 115 -13.34 -6.69 -5.62
C TYR A 115 -11.95 -6.26 -5.20
N ILE A 116 -11.15 -5.75 -6.13
CA ILE A 116 -9.72 -5.49 -5.96
C ILE A 116 -9.46 -3.99 -6.10
N GLY A 117 -8.84 -3.42 -5.09
CA GLY A 117 -8.49 -2.01 -5.01
C GLY A 117 -7.05 -1.76 -4.61
N THR A 118 -6.71 -0.51 -4.39
CA THR A 118 -5.36 -0.09 -3.97
C THR A 118 -5.06 -0.39 -2.50
N ALA A 119 -6.10 -0.63 -1.69
CA ALA A 119 -5.99 -1.05 -0.30
C ALA A 119 -7.17 -1.95 0.08
N SER A 120 -7.03 -2.69 1.18
CA SER A 120 -8.14 -3.47 1.74
C SER A 120 -9.14 -2.57 2.45
N LEU A 121 -10.41 -2.86 2.27
CA LEU A 121 -11.53 -2.28 3.02
C LEU A 121 -12.37 -3.40 3.58
N MET A 122 -12.64 -3.37 4.87
CA MET A 122 -13.60 -4.24 5.56
C MET A 122 -14.85 -3.44 5.91
N ASN A 123 -15.96 -4.15 6.14
CA ASN A 123 -17.14 -3.54 6.73
C ASN A 123 -16.86 -3.10 8.18
N ASP A 124 -17.72 -2.28 8.77
CA ASP A 124 -17.57 -1.75 10.15
C ASP A 124 -17.39 -2.86 11.19
N ASP A 125 -18.11 -3.98 11.05
CA ASP A 125 -18.03 -5.13 11.93
C ASP A 125 -16.73 -5.94 11.77
N LYS A 126 -15.90 -5.62 10.78
CA LYS A 126 -14.66 -6.33 10.41
C LYS A 126 -14.85 -7.83 10.14
N THR A 127 -16.03 -8.21 9.66
CA THR A 127 -16.36 -9.60 9.33
C THR A 127 -16.07 -9.93 7.87
N ASP A 128 -16.28 -8.97 6.96
CA ASP A 128 -16.21 -9.19 5.52
C ASP A 128 -15.35 -8.16 4.82
N PHE A 129 -14.58 -8.62 3.83
CA PHE A 129 -13.85 -7.74 2.93
C PHE A 129 -14.78 -7.16 1.86
N LEU A 130 -14.92 -5.85 1.84
CA LEU A 130 -15.59 -5.12 0.77
C LEU A 130 -14.67 -4.92 -0.43
N VAL A 131 -13.38 -4.70 -0.17
CA VAL A 131 -12.32 -4.55 -1.17
C VAL A 131 -11.06 -5.28 -0.69
N TYR A 132 -10.46 -6.06 -1.58
CA TYR A 132 -9.18 -6.73 -1.37
C TYR A 132 -8.04 -5.85 -1.89
N ASP A 133 -6.98 -5.75 -1.12
CA ASP A 133 -5.75 -5.09 -1.57
C ASP A 133 -5.17 -5.82 -2.80
N TRP A 134 -4.70 -5.09 -3.79
CA TRP A 134 -4.07 -5.64 -4.99
C TRP A 134 -2.84 -6.52 -4.68
N ARG A 135 -2.18 -6.29 -3.54
CA ARG A 135 -1.03 -7.07 -3.05
C ARG A 135 -1.42 -8.39 -2.43
N ALA A 136 -2.68 -8.57 -2.05
CA ALA A 136 -3.15 -9.83 -1.46
C ALA A 136 -2.87 -11.02 -2.40
N PRO A 137 -2.61 -12.22 -1.85
CA PRO A 137 -2.33 -13.41 -2.66
C PRO A 137 -3.38 -13.69 -3.72
N ILE A 138 -4.66 -13.65 -3.35
CA ILE A 138 -5.80 -13.90 -4.25
C ILE A 138 -5.90 -12.85 -5.36
N SER A 139 -5.52 -11.61 -5.10
CA SER A 139 -5.53 -10.55 -6.10
C SER A 139 -4.53 -10.80 -7.23
N GLY A 140 -3.52 -11.67 -7.03
CA GLY A 140 -2.62 -12.13 -8.08
C GLY A 140 -3.33 -12.81 -9.25
N VAL A 141 -4.46 -13.47 -8.98
CA VAL A 141 -5.30 -14.12 -9.99
C VAL A 141 -5.86 -13.11 -11.00
N TYR A 142 -6.17 -11.89 -10.56
CA TYR A 142 -6.62 -10.83 -11.47
C TYR A 142 -5.59 -10.50 -12.55
N TYR A 143 -4.31 -10.51 -12.23
CA TYR A 143 -3.22 -10.14 -13.15
C TYR A 143 -2.77 -11.31 -14.02
N ASN A 144 -2.59 -12.49 -13.45
CA ASN A 144 -2.00 -13.65 -14.11
C ASN A 144 -3.04 -14.69 -14.57
N GLY A 145 -4.27 -14.60 -14.06
CA GLY A 145 -5.29 -15.61 -14.32
C GLY A 145 -5.96 -15.43 -15.69
N ASN A 146 -5.98 -16.51 -16.48
CA ASN A 146 -6.94 -16.70 -17.54
C ASN A 146 -8.17 -17.41 -16.96
N LEU A 147 -9.33 -17.28 -17.64
CA LEU A 147 -10.53 -17.99 -17.20
C LEU A 147 -10.28 -19.49 -17.12
N GLY A 148 -10.82 -20.14 -16.08
CA GLY A 148 -10.65 -21.55 -15.80
C GLY A 148 -9.85 -21.83 -14.53
N PRO A 149 -9.24 -23.02 -14.39
CA PRO A 149 -8.50 -23.42 -13.19
C PRO A 149 -7.27 -22.55 -12.95
N VAL A 150 -7.19 -21.95 -11.77
CA VAL A 150 -6.06 -21.09 -11.35
C VAL A 150 -5.54 -21.51 -9.99
N LYS A 151 -4.30 -21.12 -9.70
CA LYS A 151 -3.64 -21.35 -8.41
C LYS A 151 -3.03 -20.06 -7.89
N TYR A 152 -3.08 -19.89 -6.58
CA TYR A 152 -2.40 -18.80 -5.89
C TYR A 152 -1.78 -19.28 -4.58
N THR A 153 -0.72 -18.64 -4.13
CA THR A 153 0.02 -19.05 -2.92
C THR A 153 -0.37 -18.16 -1.75
N THR A 154 -0.81 -18.79 -0.67
CA THR A 154 -1.08 -18.14 0.62
C THR A 154 -0.06 -18.59 1.66
N PRO A 155 0.04 -17.96 2.84
CA PRO A 155 0.84 -18.46 3.94
C PRO A 155 0.48 -19.89 4.36
N ALA A 156 -0.77 -20.31 4.16
CA ALA A 156 -1.24 -21.67 4.45
C ALA A 156 -0.93 -22.69 3.34
N GLY A 157 -0.31 -22.26 2.23
CA GLY A 157 0.06 -23.10 1.09
C GLY A 157 -0.62 -22.69 -0.21
N VAL A 158 -0.49 -23.57 -1.23
CA VAL A 158 -1.07 -23.33 -2.55
C VAL A 158 -2.56 -23.63 -2.51
N GLN A 159 -3.37 -22.67 -2.92
CA GLN A 159 -4.80 -22.79 -3.10
C GLN A 159 -5.13 -22.95 -4.58
N SER A 160 -6.21 -23.66 -4.89
CA SER A 160 -6.72 -23.88 -6.24
C SER A 160 -8.18 -23.46 -6.30
N THR A 161 -8.54 -22.69 -7.30
CA THR A 161 -9.90 -22.22 -7.55
C THR A 161 -10.14 -22.15 -9.06
N GLU A 162 -11.38 -21.93 -9.48
CA GLU A 162 -11.72 -21.65 -10.87
C GLU A 162 -12.06 -20.16 -11.03
N LEU A 163 -11.34 -19.48 -11.91
CA LEU A 163 -11.64 -18.10 -12.30
C LEU A 163 -12.77 -18.12 -13.33
N VAL A 164 -13.96 -17.72 -12.93
CA VAL A 164 -15.17 -17.75 -13.76
C VAL A 164 -15.34 -16.47 -14.56
N LYS A 165 -14.96 -15.32 -13.97
CA LYS A 165 -15.12 -14.00 -14.57
C LYS A 165 -14.02 -13.07 -14.10
N LYS A 166 -13.58 -12.20 -15.00
CA LYS A 166 -12.69 -11.09 -14.69
C LYS A 166 -13.27 -9.81 -15.29
N ARG A 167 -13.44 -8.79 -14.45
CA ARG A 167 -14.05 -7.52 -14.83
C ARG A 167 -13.15 -6.38 -14.39
N GLN A 168 -13.06 -5.38 -15.24
CA GLN A 168 -12.34 -4.15 -15.00
C GLN A 168 -13.28 -2.96 -14.95
N PHE A 169 -12.96 -2.00 -14.05
CA PHE A 169 -13.71 -0.76 -13.87
C PHE A 169 -12.81 0.43 -14.00
N THR A 170 -13.37 1.52 -14.55
CA THR A 170 -12.88 2.87 -14.33
C THR A 170 -13.93 3.61 -13.54
N ILE A 171 -13.60 3.98 -12.30
CA ILE A 171 -14.51 4.69 -11.40
C ILE A 171 -13.92 6.08 -11.16
N LYS A 172 -14.70 7.13 -11.37
CA LYS A 172 -14.31 8.52 -11.12
C LYS A 172 -15.39 9.21 -10.29
N ASN A 173 -15.00 9.76 -9.15
CA ASN A 173 -15.93 10.46 -8.24
C ASN A 173 -17.19 9.62 -7.91
N GLY A 174 -17.02 8.35 -7.60
CA GLY A 174 -18.10 7.44 -7.26
C GLY A 174 -18.95 6.98 -8.47
N GLN A 175 -18.57 7.32 -9.71
CA GLN A 175 -19.31 6.94 -10.91
C GLN A 175 -18.49 5.99 -11.78
N ILE A 176 -19.09 4.86 -12.18
CA ILE A 176 -18.50 3.94 -13.16
C ILE A 176 -18.54 4.62 -14.53
N THR A 177 -17.38 5.04 -15.01
CA THR A 177 -17.23 5.63 -16.34
C THR A 177 -16.99 4.59 -17.41
N ASN A 178 -16.33 3.48 -17.04
CA ASN A 178 -16.10 2.36 -17.94
C ASN A 178 -16.15 1.03 -17.17
N MET A 179 -16.69 0.00 -17.82
CA MET A 179 -16.80 -1.35 -17.26
C MET A 179 -16.79 -2.36 -18.40
N PHE A 180 -15.90 -3.34 -18.33
CA PHE A 180 -15.85 -4.42 -19.32
C PHE A 180 -15.32 -5.72 -18.71
N ASP A 181 -15.77 -6.82 -19.27
CA ASP A 181 -15.30 -8.14 -18.94
C ASP A 181 -14.12 -8.47 -19.86
N THR A 182 -13.05 -9.01 -19.29
CA THR A 182 -11.85 -9.37 -20.03
C THR A 182 -11.52 -10.85 -19.81
N ASN A 183 -11.17 -11.52 -20.90
CA ASN A 183 -10.68 -12.89 -20.87
C ASN A 183 -9.16 -12.96 -20.86
N ASP A 184 -8.50 -11.87 -21.24
CA ASP A 184 -7.05 -11.74 -21.32
C ASP A 184 -6.50 -10.84 -20.22
N THR A 185 -5.18 -10.82 -20.09
CA THR A 185 -4.47 -9.83 -19.30
C THR A 185 -4.81 -8.42 -19.79
N VAL A 186 -4.81 -7.46 -18.88
CA VAL A 186 -5.23 -6.06 -19.04
C VAL A 186 -5.03 -5.52 -20.47
N GLY A 187 -6.11 -5.15 -21.14
CA GLY A 187 -6.09 -4.75 -22.53
C GLY A 187 -5.37 -3.42 -22.79
N ASP A 188 -4.75 -3.31 -23.98
CA ASP A 188 -3.99 -2.12 -24.42
C ASP A 188 -4.80 -0.82 -24.41
N GLU A 189 -6.12 -0.86 -24.54
CA GLU A 189 -6.99 0.32 -24.55
C GLU A 189 -6.96 1.09 -23.23
N LEU A 190 -6.87 0.39 -22.11
CA LEU A 190 -6.75 1.03 -20.79
C LEU A 190 -5.36 1.54 -20.51
N LEU A 191 -4.34 0.82 -20.98
CA LEU A 191 -2.98 1.32 -20.91
C LEU A 191 -2.86 2.64 -21.67
N GLN A 192 -3.48 2.76 -22.83
CA GLN A 192 -3.51 4.00 -23.61
C GLN A 192 -4.31 5.11 -22.90
N ALA A 193 -5.45 4.80 -22.29
CA ALA A 193 -6.23 5.77 -21.53
C ALA A 193 -5.48 6.25 -20.27
N ALA A 194 -4.82 5.32 -19.56
CA ALA A 194 -4.01 5.63 -18.37
C ALA A 194 -2.78 6.49 -18.69
N LEU A 195 -2.14 6.27 -19.83
CA LEU A 195 -0.99 7.07 -20.29
C LEU A 195 -1.36 8.48 -20.75
N GLY A 196 -2.63 8.73 -21.06
CA GLY A 196 -3.15 10.04 -21.49
C GLY A 196 -3.55 11.00 -20.37
N GLU A 197 -3.66 10.55 -19.13
CA GLU A 197 -4.11 11.37 -18.00
C GLU A 197 -2.94 11.85 -17.12
N GLN A 198 -2.76 13.16 -17.03
CA GLN A 198 -1.79 13.81 -16.13
C GLN A 198 -2.49 14.24 -14.83
N ASN A 199 -2.65 13.37 -13.82
CA ASN A 199 -3.09 13.81 -12.48
C ASN A 199 -3.01 12.69 -11.42
N ASP A 200 -3.35 12.98 -10.15
CA ASP A 200 -3.30 12.11 -8.97
C ASP A 200 -4.02 10.74 -9.12
N GLN A 201 -4.91 10.59 -10.10
CA GLN A 201 -5.49 9.31 -10.52
C GLN A 201 -4.51 8.38 -11.24
N TYR A 202 -3.30 8.88 -11.57
CA TYR A 202 -2.27 8.13 -12.29
C TYR A 202 -1.91 6.80 -11.60
N MET A 203 -1.89 6.79 -10.27
CA MET A 203 -1.50 5.60 -9.50
C MET A 203 -2.58 4.52 -9.41
N HIS A 204 -3.85 4.90 -9.30
CA HIS A 204 -4.95 3.94 -9.41
C HIS A 204 -4.91 3.21 -10.75
N ASN A 205 -4.62 3.95 -11.81
CA ASN A 205 -4.51 3.42 -13.16
C ASN A 205 -3.27 2.52 -13.32
N ILE A 206 -2.12 2.87 -12.72
CA ILE A 206 -0.90 2.06 -12.81
C ILE A 206 -1.09 0.67 -12.19
N VAL A 207 -1.72 0.59 -11.02
CA VAL A 207 -1.98 -0.71 -10.37
C VAL A 207 -3.02 -1.53 -11.15
N ALA A 208 -4.04 -0.87 -11.71
CA ALA A 208 -5.05 -1.53 -12.54
C ALA A 208 -4.49 -2.10 -13.86
N THR A 209 -3.38 -1.56 -14.35
CA THR A 209 -2.78 -1.91 -15.65
C THR A 209 -1.49 -2.73 -15.55
N ILE A 210 -1.20 -3.32 -14.40
CA ILE A 210 -0.05 -4.24 -14.25
C ILE A 210 -0.20 -5.40 -15.22
N GLN A 211 0.79 -5.57 -16.10
CA GLN A 211 0.85 -6.68 -17.04
C GLN A 211 1.34 -7.96 -16.34
N GLN A 212 1.09 -9.11 -16.93
CA GLN A 212 1.46 -10.40 -16.35
C GLN A 212 2.95 -10.49 -16.02
N GLU A 213 3.83 -10.10 -16.96
CA GLU A 213 5.29 -10.13 -16.75
C GLU A 213 5.72 -9.19 -15.62
N GLN A 214 5.07 -8.03 -15.48
CA GLN A 214 5.32 -7.12 -14.37
C GLN A 214 4.84 -7.72 -13.04
N ASN A 215 3.68 -8.38 -13.02
CA ASN A 215 3.17 -9.02 -11.83
C ASN A 215 4.06 -10.15 -11.34
N ASP A 216 4.65 -10.92 -12.24
CA ASP A 216 5.63 -11.96 -11.91
C ASP A 216 6.89 -11.37 -11.27
N ILE A 217 7.39 -10.25 -11.78
CA ILE A 217 8.50 -9.49 -11.19
C ILE A 217 8.13 -8.94 -9.81
N ILE A 218 6.95 -8.36 -9.67
CA ILE A 218 6.46 -7.74 -8.45
C ILE A 218 6.35 -8.78 -7.32
N ARG A 219 5.83 -9.97 -7.63
CA ARG A 219 5.52 -11.02 -6.65
C ARG A 219 6.63 -12.04 -6.45
N ASP A 220 7.77 -11.92 -7.11
CA ASP A 220 8.91 -12.79 -6.88
C ASP A 220 9.55 -12.49 -5.50
N ILE A 221 9.35 -13.39 -4.54
CA ILE A 221 9.94 -13.34 -3.17
C ILE A 221 11.12 -14.29 -3.00
N LYS A 222 11.47 -15.06 -4.03
CA LYS A 222 12.46 -16.14 -3.94
C LYS A 222 13.85 -15.74 -4.41
N SER A 223 13.93 -14.75 -5.30
CA SER A 223 15.20 -14.36 -5.92
C SER A 223 16.01 -13.45 -5.00
N ASP A 224 17.22 -13.87 -4.64
CA ASP A 224 18.20 -13.04 -3.93
C ASP A 224 18.71 -11.88 -4.79
N LEU A 225 18.75 -12.09 -6.12
CA LEU A 225 19.13 -11.08 -7.12
C LEU A 225 18.13 -11.10 -8.27
N LEU A 226 17.52 -9.96 -8.54
CA LEU A 226 16.60 -9.77 -9.65
C LEU A 226 17.12 -8.69 -10.59
N LEU A 227 17.33 -9.03 -11.85
CA LEU A 227 17.70 -8.10 -12.91
C LEU A 227 16.51 -7.85 -13.83
N VAL A 228 16.01 -6.61 -13.85
CA VAL A 228 14.87 -6.21 -14.69
C VAL A 228 15.38 -5.42 -15.91
N GLN A 229 15.18 -5.98 -17.10
CA GLN A 229 15.54 -5.37 -18.38
C GLN A 229 14.29 -5.01 -19.18
N GLY A 230 14.42 -4.01 -20.06
CA GLY A 230 13.35 -3.60 -20.97
C GLY A 230 13.68 -2.26 -21.63
N VAL A 231 12.95 -1.93 -22.67
CA VAL A 231 13.08 -0.66 -23.40
C VAL A 231 12.69 0.53 -22.54
N ALA A 232 13.07 1.74 -22.94
CA ALA A 232 12.60 2.96 -22.26
C ALA A 232 11.07 3.03 -22.32
N GLY A 233 10.44 3.39 -21.20
CA GLY A 233 8.97 3.46 -21.10
C GLY A 233 8.25 2.13 -20.82
N SER A 234 8.95 0.98 -20.72
CA SER A 234 8.32 -0.33 -20.42
C SER A 234 7.84 -0.52 -18.98
N GLY A 235 7.78 0.52 -18.15
CA GLY A 235 7.30 0.44 -16.79
C GLY A 235 8.26 -0.18 -15.75
N LYS A 236 9.56 -0.35 -16.07
CA LYS A 236 10.54 -0.96 -15.16
C LYS A 236 10.56 -0.30 -13.78
N THR A 237 10.60 1.02 -13.73
CA THR A 237 10.61 1.77 -12.48
C THR A 237 9.33 1.55 -11.70
N SER A 238 8.18 1.60 -12.36
CA SER A 238 6.88 1.34 -11.74
C SER A 238 6.83 -0.08 -11.17
N ALA A 239 7.27 -1.09 -11.93
CA ALA A 239 7.31 -2.47 -11.46
C ALA A 239 8.24 -2.65 -10.23
N ILE A 240 9.39 -1.95 -10.18
CA ILE A 240 10.28 -1.99 -9.01
C ILE A 240 9.62 -1.33 -7.78
N LEU A 241 8.97 -0.17 -7.95
CA LEU A 241 8.28 0.51 -6.85
C LEU A 241 7.09 -0.30 -6.33
N GLN A 242 6.31 -0.90 -7.23
CA GLN A 242 5.23 -1.82 -6.89
C GLN A 242 5.76 -3.09 -6.20
N ARG A 243 6.91 -3.62 -6.64
CA ARG A 243 7.58 -4.74 -5.95
C ARG A 243 7.97 -4.37 -4.52
N ILE A 244 8.52 -3.20 -4.31
CA ILE A 244 8.86 -2.72 -2.97
C ILE A 244 7.60 -2.66 -2.09
N ALA A 245 6.51 -2.06 -2.60
CA ALA A 245 5.24 -2.02 -1.90
C ALA A 245 4.69 -3.43 -1.61
N TYR A 246 4.83 -4.35 -2.56
CA TYR A 246 4.44 -5.75 -2.36
C TYR A 246 5.28 -6.45 -1.29
N LEU A 247 6.62 -6.29 -1.30
CA LEU A 247 7.51 -6.89 -0.31
C LEU A 247 7.25 -6.39 1.10
N LEU A 248 7.02 -5.07 1.27
CA LEU A 248 6.65 -4.47 2.55
C LEU A 248 5.29 -4.99 3.06
N TYR A 249 4.33 -5.17 2.17
CA TYR A 249 3.03 -5.75 2.52
C TYR A 249 3.15 -7.23 2.89
N HIS A 250 3.87 -8.01 2.07
CA HIS A 250 4.00 -9.47 2.24
C HIS A 250 4.82 -9.84 3.48
N SER A 251 5.93 -9.13 3.71
CA SER A 251 6.90 -9.44 4.77
C SER A 251 6.81 -8.44 5.94
N ARG A 252 5.68 -7.82 6.16
CA ARG A 252 5.47 -6.76 7.17
C ARG A 252 5.84 -7.13 8.60
N ALA A 253 5.96 -8.42 8.91
CA ALA A 253 6.41 -8.90 10.21
C ALA A 253 7.95 -8.89 10.34
N GLU A 254 8.69 -8.89 9.23
CA GLU A 254 10.14 -9.07 9.18
C GLU A 254 10.86 -7.90 8.49
N LEU A 255 10.19 -7.20 7.58
CA LEU A 255 10.76 -6.14 6.73
C LEU A 255 10.05 -4.81 6.96
N ASN A 256 10.85 -3.79 7.30
CA ASN A 256 10.40 -2.41 7.44
C ASN A 256 11.04 -1.51 6.37
N ALA A 257 10.40 -0.37 6.07
CA ALA A 257 10.88 0.60 5.10
C ALA A 257 12.31 1.12 5.40
N ASP A 258 12.68 1.21 6.67
CA ASP A 258 14.03 1.63 7.11
C ASP A 258 15.14 0.63 6.77
N GLN A 259 14.79 -0.61 6.49
CA GLN A 259 15.72 -1.68 6.08
C GLN A 259 15.95 -1.72 4.57
N ILE A 260 15.20 -0.92 3.81
CA ILE A 260 15.31 -0.83 2.36
C ILE A 260 16.08 0.44 2.00
N VAL A 261 17.06 0.28 1.11
CA VAL A 261 17.79 1.41 0.53
C VAL A 261 17.60 1.41 -0.98
N LEU A 262 17.11 2.53 -1.50
CA LEU A 262 16.92 2.73 -2.91
C LEU A 262 18.05 3.61 -3.47
N PHE A 263 18.83 3.06 -4.39
CA PHE A 263 19.84 3.83 -5.11
C PHE A 263 19.24 4.41 -6.39
N SER A 264 19.27 5.74 -6.48
CA SER A 264 18.80 6.48 -7.66
C SER A 264 19.98 7.09 -8.43
N PRO A 265 19.83 7.28 -9.75
CA PRO A 265 20.88 7.89 -10.56
C PRO A 265 21.14 9.36 -10.21
N ASN A 266 20.12 10.09 -9.76
CA ASN A 266 20.18 11.49 -9.40
C ASN A 266 19.07 11.88 -8.41
N ASN A 267 19.15 13.11 -7.87
CA ASN A 267 18.20 13.60 -6.88
C ASN A 267 16.79 13.88 -7.44
N LEU A 268 16.67 14.20 -8.74
CA LEU A 268 15.36 14.40 -9.37
C LEU A 268 14.57 13.09 -9.41
N PHE A 269 15.26 11.98 -9.70
CA PHE A 269 14.65 10.67 -9.66
C PHE A 269 14.26 10.25 -8.23
N SER A 270 15.05 10.64 -7.23
CA SER A 270 14.70 10.43 -5.82
C SER A 270 13.41 11.18 -5.44
N HIS A 271 13.25 12.42 -5.93
CA HIS A 271 12.04 13.20 -5.67
C HIS A 271 10.79 12.53 -6.26
N TYR A 272 10.86 12.09 -7.53
CA TYR A 272 9.78 11.33 -8.16
C TYR A 272 9.37 10.10 -7.34
N ILE A 273 10.33 9.32 -6.84
CA ILE A 273 10.05 8.13 -6.03
C ILE A 273 9.37 8.50 -4.71
N SER A 274 9.77 9.62 -4.09
CA SER A 274 9.18 10.07 -2.83
C SER A 274 7.72 10.49 -2.94
N GLU A 275 7.25 10.80 -4.15
CA GLU A 275 5.85 11.08 -4.44
C GLU A 275 5.05 9.81 -4.75
N VAL A 276 5.71 8.85 -5.42
CA VAL A 276 5.05 7.61 -5.88
C VAL A 276 4.82 6.61 -4.74
N LEU A 277 5.77 6.41 -3.84
CA LEU A 277 5.64 5.41 -2.77
C LEU A 277 4.44 5.64 -1.83
N PRO A 278 4.16 6.87 -1.37
CA PRO A 278 2.98 7.14 -0.55
C PRO A 278 1.66 6.80 -1.25
N SER A 279 1.59 6.99 -2.57
CA SER A 279 0.40 6.65 -3.34
C SER A 279 0.17 5.14 -3.47
N LEU A 280 1.22 4.33 -3.30
CA LEU A 280 1.14 2.86 -3.20
C LEU A 280 0.83 2.38 -1.76
N GLY A 281 0.56 3.30 -0.82
CA GLY A 281 0.24 2.99 0.57
C GLY A 281 1.47 2.75 1.45
N GLU A 282 2.67 3.12 0.99
CA GLU A 282 3.91 2.85 1.72
C GLU A 282 4.58 4.14 2.22
N ARG A 283 5.36 4.02 3.30
CA ARG A 283 6.18 5.14 3.79
C ARG A 283 7.39 5.35 2.89
N ASN A 284 7.85 6.61 2.83
CA ASN A 284 9.11 6.92 2.17
C ASN A 284 10.27 6.18 2.84
N MET A 285 11.09 5.56 2.02
CA MET A 285 12.27 4.82 2.45
C MET A 285 13.56 5.61 2.21
N ARG A 286 14.66 5.08 2.72
CA ARG A 286 15.97 5.70 2.56
C ARG A 286 16.38 5.71 1.09
N GLN A 287 16.57 6.90 0.56
CA GLN A 287 17.06 7.11 -0.80
C GLN A 287 18.46 7.67 -0.79
N ALA A 288 19.29 7.25 -1.73
CA ALA A 288 20.65 7.73 -1.88
C ALA A 288 21.10 7.65 -3.34
N THR A 289 21.94 8.57 -3.77
CA THR A 289 22.79 8.35 -4.94
C THR A 289 24.01 7.55 -4.53
N LEU A 290 24.57 6.74 -5.43
CA LEU A 290 25.78 5.96 -5.14
C LEU A 290 26.93 6.86 -4.67
N ALA A 291 27.15 7.98 -5.35
CA ALA A 291 28.17 8.95 -4.95
C ALA A 291 27.91 9.54 -3.54
N GLY A 292 26.66 9.87 -3.21
CA GLY A 292 26.28 10.39 -1.90
C GLY A 292 26.44 9.35 -0.78
N PHE A 293 26.12 8.09 -1.08
CA PHE A 293 26.31 6.97 -0.15
C PHE A 293 27.79 6.74 0.14
N LEU A 294 28.63 6.67 -0.90
CA LEU A 294 30.06 6.46 -0.77
C LEU A 294 30.74 7.61 0.02
N ARG A 295 30.37 8.87 -0.27
CA ARG A 295 30.89 10.02 0.50
C ARG A 295 30.58 9.94 1.99
N ARG A 296 29.37 9.48 2.36
CA ARG A 296 28.98 9.33 3.77
C ARG A 296 29.68 8.16 4.44
N ARG A 297 29.83 7.05 3.73
CA ARG A 297 30.43 5.80 4.28
C ARG A 297 31.94 5.92 4.43
N PHE A 298 32.60 6.61 3.51
CA PHE A 298 34.04 6.76 3.45
C PHE A 298 34.47 8.22 3.73
N GLY A 299 33.71 8.93 4.57
CA GLY A 299 34.04 10.30 5.00
C GLY A 299 35.43 10.35 5.63
N GLY A 300 36.33 11.17 5.06
CA GLY A 300 37.73 11.28 5.46
C GLY A 300 38.73 10.62 4.51
N LEU A 301 38.28 9.71 3.60
CA LEU A 301 39.13 9.20 2.54
C LEU A 301 39.09 10.16 1.34
N LYS A 302 40.27 10.59 0.86
CA LYS A 302 40.39 11.32 -0.41
C LYS A 302 40.14 10.33 -1.55
N VAL A 303 38.91 10.29 -2.04
CA VAL A 303 38.57 9.52 -3.25
C VAL A 303 38.85 10.44 -4.44
N GLY A 304 39.82 10.08 -5.27
CA GLY A 304 40.04 10.74 -6.54
C GLY A 304 38.84 10.46 -7.47
N THR A 305 38.24 11.52 -7.99
CA THR A 305 37.25 11.37 -9.06
C THR A 305 38.00 11.13 -10.36
N LEU A 306 37.60 10.10 -11.11
CA LEU A 306 38.14 9.76 -12.43
C LEU A 306 37.62 10.68 -13.55
N PHE A 307 37.04 11.86 -13.20
CA PHE A 307 36.62 12.89 -14.14
C PHE A 307 36.82 14.28 -13.51
#